data_53533a1a36a6a11bb6798ff94e280af9
#
_entry.id   53533a1a36a6a11bb6798ff94e280af9
#
_cell.length_a   1.000
_cell.length_b   1.000
_cell.length_c   1.000
_cell.angle_alpha   90.00
_cell.angle_beta   90.00
_cell.angle_gamma   90.00
#
_symmetry.space_group_name_H-M   'P 1'
#
loop_
_entity.id
_entity.type
_entity.pdbx_description
1 polymer ?
#
loop_
_entity_poly.entity_id
_entity_poly.type
_entity_poly.pdbx_seq_one_letter_code
_entity_poly.pdbx_strand_id
1 'polypeptide(L)'
;MKKLLATLISLSVMAGSAFARGMYNGDVQLHIGTGMDSFTNEKISDSNMDYKSNTFDFDVASWHLFSLNDLFSVGFMVDFNGGVGATKDITVNGFTGLKSSLALHFNGLIGPAVGFTFGNISALNISAGLAFGATAFEYKMADELKQYQGASTNYVSYSAGGVGFGTEINAKFFPKSKVSPLVGFKFSVLGTNEYDVNWGGTTGKVEEKLTIYNTEYFAGIAFNF
;
A
#
# COMPACT_ATOMS: atom_id res chain seq x y z
N MET A 1 -11.70 -16.62 -22.18
CA MET A 1 -13.02 -16.34 -21.58
C MET A 1 -13.70 -17.56 -20.95
N LYS A 2 -13.97 -18.68 -21.68
CA LYS A 2 -14.68 -19.85 -21.11
C LYS A 2 -14.00 -20.46 -19.86
N LYS A 3 -12.68 -20.55 -19.82
CA LYS A 3 -11.93 -21.06 -18.66
C LYS A 3 -12.03 -20.13 -17.44
N LEU A 4 -11.95 -18.80 -17.66
CA LEU A 4 -12.10 -17.80 -16.59
C LEU A 4 -13.52 -17.84 -15.98
N LEU A 5 -14.55 -17.95 -16.83
CA LEU A 5 -15.93 -18.06 -16.38
C LEU A 5 -16.17 -19.36 -15.59
N ALA A 6 -15.61 -20.49 -16.04
CA ALA A 6 -15.68 -21.74 -15.33
C ALA A 6 -14.99 -21.68 -13.95
N THR A 7 -13.84 -21.01 -13.84
CA THR A 7 -13.14 -20.80 -12.59
C THR A 7 -13.94 -19.91 -11.63
N LEU A 8 -14.55 -18.82 -12.12
CA LEU A 8 -15.42 -17.95 -11.33
C LEU A 8 -16.68 -18.67 -10.83
N ILE A 9 -17.31 -19.47 -11.69
CA ILE A 9 -18.48 -20.28 -11.30
C ILE A 9 -18.06 -21.33 -10.26
N SER A 10 -16.94 -22.00 -10.42
CA SER A 10 -16.44 -22.97 -9.44
C SER A 10 -16.13 -22.31 -8.10
N LEU A 11 -15.52 -21.13 -8.09
CA LEU A 11 -15.28 -20.35 -6.87
C LEU A 11 -16.58 -19.93 -6.19
N SER A 12 -17.59 -19.49 -6.95
CA SER A 12 -18.89 -19.08 -6.38
C SER A 12 -19.67 -20.26 -5.81
N VAL A 13 -19.61 -21.43 -6.45
CA VAL A 13 -20.22 -22.67 -5.92
C VAL A 13 -19.51 -23.16 -4.66
N MET A 14 -18.17 -23.11 -4.64
CA MET A 14 -17.40 -23.45 -3.44
C MET A 14 -17.69 -22.48 -2.29
N ALA A 15 -17.76 -21.18 -2.55
CA ALA A 15 -18.15 -20.17 -1.57
C ALA A 15 -19.55 -20.46 -0.99
N GLY A 16 -20.53 -20.69 -1.85
CA GLY A 16 -21.91 -21.04 -1.42
C GLY A 16 -21.96 -22.29 -0.55
N SER A 17 -21.19 -23.33 -0.87
CA SER A 17 -21.12 -24.56 -0.08
C SER A 17 -20.39 -24.38 1.26
N ALA A 18 -19.39 -23.50 1.31
CA ALA A 18 -18.66 -23.17 2.53
C ALA A 18 -19.52 -22.38 3.52
N PHE A 19 -20.32 -21.42 3.04
CA PHE A 19 -21.33 -20.75 3.85
C PHE A 19 -22.34 -21.72 4.47
N ALA A 20 -22.82 -22.67 3.68
CA ALA A 20 -23.81 -23.68 4.16
C ALA A 20 -23.23 -24.64 5.20
N ARG A 21 -21.90 -24.77 5.31
CA ARG A 21 -21.24 -25.70 6.25
C ARG A 21 -20.56 -25.02 7.44
N GLY A 22 -20.69 -23.69 7.62
CA GLY A 22 -20.00 -22.95 8.67
C GLY A 22 -18.47 -22.91 8.48
N MET A 23 -17.99 -23.10 7.25
CA MET A 23 -16.57 -23.08 6.89
C MET A 23 -16.05 -21.67 6.53
N TYR A 24 -16.90 -20.68 6.64
CA TYR A 24 -16.52 -19.29 6.37
C TYR A 24 -15.87 -18.66 7.59
N ASN A 25 -14.71 -18.06 7.39
CA ASN A 25 -13.97 -17.26 8.36
C ASN A 25 -13.73 -15.89 7.74
N GLY A 26 -14.55 -14.92 8.12
CA GLY A 26 -14.37 -13.53 7.72
C GLY A 26 -13.87 -12.69 8.87
N ASP A 27 -13.16 -11.62 8.54
CA ASP A 27 -12.86 -10.58 9.51
C ASP A 27 -12.76 -9.21 8.84
N VAL A 28 -12.94 -8.17 9.64
CA VAL A 28 -12.58 -6.79 9.34
C VAL A 28 -11.45 -6.40 10.26
N GLN A 29 -10.39 -5.86 9.70
CA GLN A 29 -9.16 -5.50 10.40
C GLN A 29 -8.99 -3.98 10.37
N LEU A 30 -8.53 -3.44 11.50
CA LEU A 30 -8.09 -2.07 11.62
C LEU A 30 -6.61 -2.08 11.98
N HIS A 31 -5.78 -1.42 11.19
CA HIS A 31 -4.35 -1.37 11.39
C HIS A 31 -3.88 0.06 11.62
N ILE A 32 -2.80 0.16 12.37
CA ILE A 32 -1.95 1.35 12.44
C ILE A 32 -0.53 0.92 12.15
N GLY A 33 0.17 1.72 11.37
CA GLY A 33 1.47 1.31 10.87
C GLY A 33 2.45 2.45 10.68
N THR A 34 3.61 2.08 10.23
CA THR A 34 4.63 3.00 9.74
C THR A 34 5.08 2.51 8.39
N GLY A 35 5.06 3.41 7.44
CA GLY A 35 5.36 3.13 6.06
C GLY A 35 6.57 3.89 5.53
N MET A 36 6.99 3.46 4.36
CA MET A 36 7.97 4.15 3.55
C MET A 36 7.53 4.10 2.10
N ASP A 37 7.42 5.27 1.49
CA ASP A 37 7.15 5.41 0.06
C ASP A 37 8.39 5.88 -0.67
N SER A 38 8.52 5.48 -1.93
CA SER A 38 9.56 6.02 -2.79
C SER A 38 9.10 6.12 -4.23
N PHE A 39 9.58 7.16 -4.92
CA PHE A 39 9.46 7.34 -6.36
C PHE A 39 10.78 7.02 -7.05
N THR A 40 10.72 6.28 -8.14
CA THR A 40 11.89 6.05 -8.98
C THR A 40 11.52 6.02 -10.46
N ASN A 41 12.41 6.51 -11.30
CA ASN A 41 12.44 6.30 -12.75
C ASN A 41 13.90 6.21 -13.21
N GLU A 42 14.15 5.95 -14.49
CA GLU A 42 15.51 5.82 -15.03
C GLU A 42 16.35 7.08 -14.76
N LYS A 43 15.80 8.28 -14.97
CA LYS A 43 16.52 9.55 -14.75
C LYS A 43 16.77 9.85 -13.27
N ILE A 44 15.83 9.52 -12.38
CA ILE A 44 15.99 9.66 -10.93
C ILE A 44 17.09 8.74 -10.44
N SER A 45 17.11 7.49 -10.91
CA SER A 45 18.16 6.52 -10.58
C SER A 45 19.55 7.01 -10.98
N ASP A 46 19.68 7.60 -12.17
CA ASP A 46 20.94 8.11 -12.67
C ASP A 46 21.41 9.40 -11.97
N SER A 47 20.48 10.19 -11.42
CA SER A 47 20.78 11.47 -10.76
C SER A 47 21.18 11.35 -9.29
N ASN A 48 21.17 10.15 -8.69
CA ASN A 48 21.33 9.91 -7.26
C ASN A 48 20.33 10.70 -6.39
N MET A 49 19.19 11.11 -6.94
CA MET A 49 18.10 11.70 -6.18
C MET A 49 17.22 10.62 -5.61
N ASP A 50 16.93 10.70 -4.33
CA ASP A 50 16.21 9.67 -3.59
C ASP A 50 14.90 10.27 -3.04
N TYR A 51 13.83 10.19 -3.85
CA TYR A 51 12.51 10.66 -3.45
C TYR A 51 11.85 9.65 -2.53
N LYS A 52 12.03 9.84 -1.23
CA LYS A 52 11.51 8.95 -0.17
C LYS A 52 10.74 9.71 0.89
N SER A 53 9.85 9.00 1.55
CA SER A 53 9.15 9.47 2.76
C SER A 53 9.11 8.39 3.83
N ASN A 54 8.86 8.83 5.07
CA ASN A 54 8.36 7.96 6.13
C ASN A 54 6.96 8.42 6.49
N THR A 55 6.03 7.48 6.61
CA THR A 55 4.63 7.75 6.88
C THR A 55 4.16 7.06 8.16
N PHE A 56 3.12 7.60 8.75
CA PHE A 56 2.25 6.92 9.70
C PHE A 56 0.98 6.56 8.97
N ASP A 57 0.62 5.28 9.01
CA ASP A 57 -0.38 4.69 8.16
C ASP A 57 -1.58 4.19 8.96
N PHE A 58 -2.74 4.25 8.35
CA PHE A 58 -4.00 3.77 8.88
C PHE A 58 -4.73 2.97 7.81
N ASP A 59 -5.10 1.72 8.15
CA ASP A 59 -5.72 0.79 7.22
C ASP A 59 -7.03 0.22 7.71
N VAL A 60 -7.84 -0.14 6.72
CA VAL A 60 -9.02 -0.98 6.89
C VAL A 60 -8.94 -2.13 5.88
N ALA A 61 -8.81 -3.35 6.38
CA ALA A 61 -8.79 -4.55 5.56
C ALA A 61 -10.00 -5.45 5.84
N SER A 62 -10.43 -6.20 4.84
CA SER A 62 -11.47 -7.23 4.98
C SER A 62 -10.99 -8.52 4.35
N TRP A 63 -10.93 -9.59 5.15
CA TRP A 63 -10.51 -10.91 4.75
C TRP A 63 -11.70 -11.85 4.72
N HIS A 64 -11.87 -12.54 3.61
CA HIS A 64 -12.96 -13.48 3.37
C HIS A 64 -12.37 -14.85 3.04
N LEU A 65 -12.14 -15.66 4.07
CA LEU A 65 -11.50 -16.97 3.95
C LEU A 65 -12.53 -18.11 4.13
N PHE A 66 -12.37 -19.13 3.32
CA PHE A 66 -13.18 -20.36 3.36
C PHE A 66 -12.26 -21.51 3.75
N SER A 67 -12.49 -22.11 4.91
CA SER A 67 -11.69 -23.23 5.40
C SER A 67 -11.89 -24.46 4.52
N LEU A 68 -10.81 -24.99 3.99
CA LEU A 68 -10.77 -26.29 3.31
C LEU A 68 -10.57 -27.44 4.31
N ASN A 69 -9.86 -27.14 5.40
CA ASN A 69 -9.66 -28.02 6.55
C ASN A 69 -9.28 -27.17 7.78
N ASP A 70 -8.95 -27.81 8.90
CA ASP A 70 -8.63 -27.12 10.17
C ASP A 70 -7.36 -26.27 10.10
N LEU A 71 -6.47 -26.55 9.15
CA LEU A 71 -5.19 -25.85 8.98
C LEU A 71 -5.24 -24.79 7.87
N PHE A 72 -5.98 -25.03 6.77
CA PHE A 72 -5.83 -24.28 5.53
C PHE A 72 -7.14 -23.66 5.06
N SER A 73 -7.10 -22.39 4.68
CA SER A 73 -8.22 -21.64 4.12
C SER A 73 -7.78 -20.91 2.86
N VAL A 74 -8.72 -20.68 1.95
CA VAL A 74 -8.54 -19.90 0.71
C VAL A 74 -9.66 -18.88 0.59
N GLY A 75 -9.38 -17.77 -0.10
CA GLY A 75 -10.41 -16.76 -0.29
C GLY A 75 -9.87 -15.52 -0.98
N PHE A 76 -10.30 -14.37 -0.52
CA PHE A 76 -9.85 -13.09 -1.04
C PHE A 76 -9.74 -12.05 0.09
N MET A 77 -9.01 -10.99 -0.21
CA MET A 77 -8.82 -9.84 0.67
C MET A 77 -9.03 -8.56 -0.11
N VAL A 78 -9.55 -7.55 0.57
CA VAL A 78 -9.64 -6.16 0.12
C VAL A 78 -9.08 -5.29 1.24
N ASP A 79 -8.19 -4.40 0.89
CA ASP A 79 -7.54 -3.47 1.81
C ASP A 79 -7.54 -2.05 1.25
N PHE A 80 -7.68 -1.07 2.13
CA PHE A 80 -7.51 0.34 1.85
C PHE A 80 -6.65 0.97 2.94
N ASN A 81 -5.61 1.64 2.52
CA ASN A 81 -4.60 2.25 3.38
C ASN A 81 -4.45 3.73 3.03
N GLY A 82 -4.21 4.54 4.02
CA GLY A 82 -3.84 5.94 3.87
C GLY A 82 -2.76 6.34 4.86
N GLY A 83 -1.77 7.09 4.39
CA GLY A 83 -0.65 7.51 5.21
C GLY A 83 -0.34 8.99 5.09
N VAL A 84 0.16 9.55 6.19
CA VAL A 84 0.67 10.92 6.28
C VAL A 84 2.03 10.90 6.95
N GLY A 85 2.95 11.70 6.44
CA GLY A 85 4.30 11.71 6.97
C GLY A 85 5.17 12.82 6.43
N ALA A 86 6.48 12.59 6.44
CA ALA A 86 7.46 13.54 6.00
C ALA A 86 8.34 12.94 4.90
N THR A 87 8.60 13.72 3.87
CA THR A 87 9.61 13.42 2.85
C THR A 87 11.02 13.48 3.46
N LYS A 88 12.00 12.86 2.81
CA LYS A 88 13.41 13.00 3.19
C LYS A 88 14.04 14.13 2.39
N ASP A 89 15.02 14.83 2.98
CA ASP A 89 15.80 15.85 2.31
C ASP A 89 16.45 15.29 1.02
N ILE A 90 16.44 16.10 -0.05
CA ILE A 90 17.17 15.77 -1.27
C ILE A 90 18.45 16.60 -1.32
N THR A 91 19.58 15.90 -1.24
CA THR A 91 20.92 16.48 -1.23
C THR A 91 21.71 15.97 -2.44
N VAL A 92 22.26 16.89 -3.22
CA VAL A 92 23.13 16.59 -4.36
C VAL A 92 24.47 17.28 -4.15
N ASN A 93 25.56 16.53 -4.21
CA ASN A 93 26.93 17.03 -4.01
C ASN A 93 27.11 17.84 -2.70
N GLY A 94 26.44 17.43 -1.63
CA GLY A 94 26.52 18.09 -0.31
C GLY A 94 25.62 19.32 -0.14
N PHE A 95 24.89 19.72 -1.19
CA PHE A 95 23.92 20.81 -1.12
C PHE A 95 22.50 20.27 -1.00
N THR A 96 21.79 20.63 0.10
CA THR A 96 20.38 20.27 0.32
C THR A 96 19.48 21.28 -0.38
N GLY A 97 19.10 20.98 -1.61
CA GLY A 97 18.25 21.84 -2.43
C GLY A 97 16.77 21.77 -2.09
N LEU A 98 16.29 20.57 -1.72
CA LEU A 98 14.90 20.33 -1.31
C LEU A 98 14.91 19.73 0.10
N LYS A 99 14.27 20.46 1.02
CA LYS A 99 14.15 20.07 2.43
C LYS A 99 12.87 19.31 2.66
N SER A 100 12.90 18.40 3.61
CA SER A 100 11.77 17.61 4.07
C SER A 100 10.52 18.47 4.33
N SER A 101 9.37 18.00 3.86
CA SER A 101 8.05 18.56 4.11
C SER A 101 7.02 17.44 4.21
N LEU A 102 5.91 17.49 3.50
CA LEU A 102 4.77 16.60 3.64
C LEU A 102 4.85 15.43 2.66
N ALA A 103 4.47 14.25 3.13
CA ALA A 103 4.16 13.10 2.30
C ALA A 103 2.74 12.61 2.61
N LEU A 104 2.01 12.26 1.57
CA LEU A 104 0.67 11.69 1.65
C LEU A 104 0.58 10.52 0.69
N HIS A 105 -0.08 9.44 1.09
CA HIS A 105 -0.47 8.39 0.16
C HIS A 105 -1.87 7.84 0.46
N PHE A 106 -2.44 7.23 -0.56
CA PHE A 106 -3.63 6.39 -0.47
C PHE A 106 -3.42 5.19 -1.38
N ASN A 107 -3.60 3.99 -0.84
CA ASN A 107 -3.43 2.74 -1.57
C ASN A 107 -4.61 1.81 -1.33
N GLY A 108 -4.84 0.91 -2.29
CA GLY A 108 -5.75 -0.21 -2.15
C GLY A 108 -5.10 -1.47 -2.68
N LEU A 109 -5.44 -2.60 -2.09
CA LEU A 109 -5.02 -3.93 -2.50
C LEU A 109 -6.23 -4.85 -2.55
N ILE A 110 -6.39 -5.56 -3.65
CA ILE A 110 -7.42 -6.60 -3.81
C ILE A 110 -6.80 -7.84 -4.43
N GLY A 111 -7.00 -8.98 -3.82
CA GLY A 111 -6.42 -10.21 -4.35
C GLY A 111 -6.90 -11.50 -3.69
N PRO A 112 -6.55 -12.64 -4.30
CA PRO A 112 -6.68 -13.93 -3.66
C PRO A 112 -5.89 -13.98 -2.36
N ALA A 113 -6.41 -14.75 -1.42
CA ALA A 113 -5.83 -14.88 -0.10
C ALA A 113 -5.78 -16.34 0.34
N VAL A 114 -4.79 -16.67 1.15
CA VAL A 114 -4.66 -17.95 1.83
C VAL A 114 -4.44 -17.72 3.31
N GLY A 115 -4.97 -18.62 4.13
CA GLY A 115 -4.81 -18.60 5.57
C GLY A 115 -4.35 -19.95 6.11
N PHE A 116 -3.43 -19.92 7.07
CA PHE A 116 -2.97 -21.07 7.82
C PHE A 116 -3.29 -20.88 9.30
N THR A 117 -4.11 -21.76 9.88
CA THR A 117 -4.54 -21.67 11.28
C THR A 117 -3.83 -22.71 12.12
N PHE A 118 -3.12 -22.29 13.15
CA PHE A 118 -2.36 -23.15 14.06
C PHE A 118 -3.11 -23.29 15.40
N GLY A 119 -4.09 -24.18 15.39
CA GLY A 119 -4.96 -24.41 16.54
C GLY A 119 -5.79 -23.19 16.92
N ASN A 120 -5.76 -22.81 18.21
CA ASN A 120 -6.47 -21.65 18.74
C ASN A 120 -5.52 -20.46 19.02
N ILE A 121 -4.23 -20.62 18.73
CA ILE A 121 -3.18 -19.70 19.19
C ILE A 121 -2.89 -18.63 18.12
N SER A 122 -2.73 -19.04 16.86
CA SER A 122 -2.34 -18.12 15.79
C SER A 122 -2.85 -18.54 14.43
N ALA A 123 -2.93 -17.57 13.53
CA ALA A 123 -3.12 -17.79 12.10
C ALA A 123 -2.15 -16.89 11.33
N LEU A 124 -1.69 -17.38 10.18
CA LEU A 124 -0.89 -16.64 9.20
C LEU A 124 -1.75 -16.46 7.96
N ASN A 125 -1.99 -15.22 7.55
CA ASN A 125 -2.73 -14.89 6.34
C ASN A 125 -1.80 -14.22 5.33
N ILE A 126 -1.93 -14.59 4.08
CA ILE A 126 -1.14 -14.06 2.96
C ILE A 126 -2.08 -13.73 1.82
N SER A 127 -1.97 -12.53 1.28
CA SER A 127 -2.65 -12.10 0.07
C SER A 127 -1.67 -11.48 -0.91
N ALA A 128 -1.96 -11.63 -2.19
CA ALA A 128 -1.24 -10.96 -3.26
C ALA A 128 -2.18 -10.68 -4.42
N GLY A 129 -2.09 -9.49 -5.03
CA GLY A 129 -3.03 -9.13 -6.08
C GLY A 129 -2.81 -7.77 -6.70
N LEU A 130 -3.88 -7.21 -7.24
CA LEU A 130 -3.90 -5.90 -7.85
C LEU A 130 -3.77 -4.83 -6.76
N ALA A 131 -2.78 -3.97 -6.90
CA ALA A 131 -2.62 -2.76 -6.10
C ALA A 131 -2.90 -1.53 -6.95
N PHE A 132 -3.46 -0.50 -6.35
CA PHE A 132 -3.71 0.80 -6.95
C PHE A 132 -3.55 1.89 -5.89
N GLY A 133 -3.20 3.08 -6.31
CA GLY A 133 -3.05 4.17 -5.34
C GLY A 133 -2.48 5.44 -5.93
N ALA A 134 -2.27 6.39 -5.04
CA ALA A 134 -1.65 7.67 -5.34
C ALA A 134 -0.75 8.09 -4.18
N THR A 135 0.37 8.72 -4.52
CA THR A 135 1.31 9.27 -3.56
C THR A 135 1.66 10.70 -3.94
N ALA A 136 1.73 11.59 -2.97
CA ALA A 136 2.14 12.97 -3.15
C ALA A 136 3.28 13.29 -2.19
N PHE A 137 4.35 13.88 -2.73
CA PHE A 137 5.51 14.36 -1.99
C PHE A 137 5.62 15.87 -2.14
N GLU A 138 5.72 16.56 -1.04
CA GLU A 138 6.00 17.98 -0.99
C GLU A 138 7.36 18.21 -0.34
N TYR A 139 8.11 19.16 -0.88
CA TYR A 139 9.42 19.59 -0.42
C TYR A 139 9.46 21.10 -0.30
N LYS A 140 10.16 21.60 0.72
CA LYS A 140 10.45 23.02 0.84
C LYS A 140 11.75 23.35 0.11
N MET A 141 11.71 24.29 -0.82
CA MET A 141 12.92 24.75 -1.52
C MET A 141 13.88 25.46 -0.56
N ALA A 142 15.17 25.25 -0.74
CA ALA A 142 16.20 26.04 -0.10
C ALA A 142 16.14 27.50 -0.58
N ASP A 143 16.52 28.44 0.28
CA ASP A 143 16.42 29.88 -0.03
C ASP A 143 17.27 30.29 -1.21
N GLU A 144 18.40 29.62 -1.42
CA GLU A 144 19.29 29.80 -2.55
C GLU A 144 18.61 29.47 -3.90
N LEU A 145 17.80 28.40 -3.94
CA LEU A 145 17.07 28.01 -5.16
C LEU A 145 15.94 28.97 -5.52
N LYS A 146 15.32 29.62 -4.53
CA LYS A 146 14.24 30.58 -4.77
C LYS A 146 14.67 31.77 -5.58
N GLN A 147 15.87 32.30 -5.31
CA GLN A 147 16.40 33.47 -5.97
C GLN A 147 16.64 33.25 -7.47
N TYR A 148 16.99 32.03 -7.88
CA TYR A 148 17.31 31.70 -9.27
C TYR A 148 16.06 31.43 -10.14
N GLN A 149 14.89 31.20 -9.57
CA GLN A 149 13.76 30.66 -10.33
C GLN A 149 12.52 31.56 -10.39
N GLY A 150 12.50 32.71 -9.71
CA GLY A 150 11.33 33.60 -9.67
C GLY A 150 10.08 32.92 -9.13
N ALA A 151 10.25 31.91 -8.25
CA ALA A 151 9.19 31.08 -7.76
C ALA A 151 8.19 31.88 -6.89
N SER A 152 6.89 31.70 -7.16
CA SER A 152 5.83 32.37 -6.38
C SER A 152 5.55 31.68 -5.05
N THR A 153 5.98 30.41 -4.89
CA THR A 153 5.88 29.62 -3.66
C THR A 153 7.22 29.01 -3.28
N ASN A 154 7.33 28.60 -2.01
CA ASN A 154 8.54 27.98 -1.48
C ASN A 154 8.51 26.45 -1.54
N TYR A 155 7.59 25.86 -2.31
CA TYR A 155 7.36 24.43 -2.31
C TYR A 155 7.48 23.85 -3.71
N VAL A 156 7.96 22.61 -3.74
CA VAL A 156 7.92 21.72 -4.89
C VAL A 156 7.11 20.51 -4.49
N SER A 157 6.14 20.13 -5.28
CA SER A 157 5.39 18.89 -5.04
C SER A 157 5.38 18.00 -6.27
N TYR A 158 5.40 16.70 -6.00
CA TYR A 158 5.27 15.63 -6.96
C TYR A 158 4.07 14.79 -6.56
N SER A 159 3.17 14.48 -7.50
CA SER A 159 2.08 13.57 -7.26
C SER A 159 1.89 12.60 -8.42
N ALA A 160 1.69 11.34 -8.08
CA ALA A 160 1.50 10.28 -9.04
C ALA A 160 0.48 9.27 -8.54
N GLY A 161 -0.38 8.80 -9.44
CA GLY A 161 -1.25 7.67 -9.19
C GLY A 161 -0.92 6.53 -10.14
N GLY A 162 -1.09 5.30 -9.70
CA GLY A 162 -0.73 4.14 -10.51
C GLY A 162 -1.49 2.88 -10.13
N VAL A 163 -1.26 1.87 -10.95
CA VAL A 163 -1.74 0.52 -10.72
C VAL A 163 -0.58 -0.46 -10.81
N GLY A 164 -0.68 -1.59 -10.12
CA GLY A 164 0.39 -2.55 -10.11
C GLY A 164 0.06 -3.78 -9.28
N PHE A 165 1.03 -4.25 -8.53
CA PHE A 165 0.96 -5.47 -7.75
C PHE A 165 1.29 -5.19 -6.29
N GLY A 166 0.62 -5.89 -5.38
CA GLY A 166 0.88 -5.80 -3.96
C GLY A 166 0.73 -7.14 -3.25
N THR A 167 1.25 -7.20 -2.05
CA THR A 167 1.11 -8.34 -1.13
C THR A 167 0.94 -7.84 0.29
N GLU A 168 0.15 -8.58 1.07
CA GLU A 168 0.02 -8.41 2.51
C GLU A 168 0.23 -9.75 3.19
N ILE A 169 0.98 -9.72 4.30
CA ILE A 169 1.20 -10.87 5.17
C ILE A 169 0.88 -10.42 6.59
N ASN A 170 -0.03 -11.11 7.28
CA ASN A 170 -0.30 -10.83 8.67
C ASN A 170 -0.35 -12.09 9.53
N ALA A 171 0.12 -11.97 10.76
CA ALA A 171 -0.01 -12.97 11.81
C ALA A 171 -1.08 -12.50 12.80
N LYS A 172 -2.17 -13.26 12.90
CA LYS A 172 -3.30 -13.03 13.79
C LYS A 172 -3.20 -13.95 15.00
N PHE A 173 -3.33 -13.40 16.21
CA PHE A 173 -3.30 -14.15 17.45
C PHE A 173 -4.72 -14.41 17.96
N PHE A 174 -4.95 -15.60 18.49
CA PHE A 174 -6.26 -16.06 18.99
C PHE A 174 -7.36 -15.95 17.91
N PRO A 175 -7.19 -16.61 16.74
CA PRO A 175 -8.05 -16.39 15.56
C PRO A 175 -9.50 -16.82 15.77
N LYS A 176 -9.81 -17.62 16.81
CA LYS A 176 -11.18 -18.03 17.18
C LYS A 176 -11.84 -17.07 18.18
N SER A 177 -11.16 -16.04 18.65
CA SER A 177 -11.74 -14.98 19.47
C SER A 177 -12.55 -14.00 18.62
N LYS A 178 -13.54 -13.33 19.18
CA LYS A 178 -14.29 -12.29 18.47
C LYS A 178 -13.40 -11.12 18.06
N VAL A 179 -12.36 -10.85 18.85
CA VAL A 179 -11.35 -9.83 18.58
C VAL A 179 -9.97 -10.46 18.71
N SER A 180 -9.13 -10.28 17.71
CA SER A 180 -7.81 -10.88 17.59
C SER A 180 -6.76 -9.81 17.32
N PRO A 181 -5.74 -9.66 18.16
CA PRO A 181 -4.59 -8.83 17.85
C PRO A 181 -3.84 -9.41 16.63
N LEU A 182 -3.23 -8.54 15.86
CA LEU A 182 -2.42 -8.94 14.71
C LEU A 182 -1.22 -8.01 14.49
N VAL A 183 -0.25 -8.52 13.74
CA VAL A 183 0.88 -7.75 13.21
C VAL A 183 1.12 -8.17 11.77
N GLY A 184 1.63 -7.27 10.95
CA GLY A 184 1.84 -7.61 9.55
C GLY A 184 2.79 -6.68 8.81
N PHE A 185 2.91 -7.01 7.54
CA PHE A 185 3.73 -6.32 6.56
C PHE A 185 2.96 -6.22 5.25
N LYS A 186 3.06 -5.07 4.61
CA LYS A 186 2.49 -4.81 3.30
C LYS A 186 3.56 -4.24 2.37
N PHE A 187 3.48 -4.62 1.11
CA PHE A 187 4.35 -4.11 0.07
C PHE A 187 3.55 -3.94 -1.22
N SER A 188 3.74 -2.84 -1.93
CA SER A 188 3.19 -2.65 -3.26
C SER A 188 4.15 -1.95 -4.19
N VAL A 189 4.01 -2.26 -5.49
CA VAL A 189 4.72 -1.63 -6.60
C VAL A 189 3.68 -1.15 -7.59
N LEU A 190 3.59 0.16 -7.78
CA LEU A 190 2.66 0.77 -8.70
C LEU A 190 3.44 1.41 -9.86
N GLY A 191 2.93 1.28 -11.06
CA GLY A 191 3.47 1.91 -12.26
C GLY A 191 2.53 2.97 -12.81
N THR A 192 3.08 4.08 -13.28
CA THR A 192 2.39 5.11 -14.05
C THR A 192 3.23 5.57 -15.22
N ASN A 193 2.60 6.16 -16.23
CA ASN A 193 3.30 6.75 -17.39
C ASN A 193 3.38 8.29 -17.30
N GLU A 194 2.81 8.87 -16.25
CA GLU A 194 2.77 10.33 -16.06
C GLU A 194 2.68 10.67 -14.58
N TYR A 195 3.17 11.84 -14.22
CA TYR A 195 3.04 12.40 -12.89
C TYR A 195 2.97 13.93 -12.95
N ASP A 196 2.35 14.52 -11.96
CA ASP A 196 2.23 15.97 -11.84
C ASP A 196 3.38 16.53 -11.00
N VAL A 197 3.91 17.66 -11.45
CA VAL A 197 4.92 18.43 -10.72
C VAL A 197 4.43 19.85 -10.55
N ASN A 198 4.47 20.35 -9.32
CA ASN A 198 4.31 21.77 -9.07
C ASN A 198 5.64 22.32 -8.59
N TRP A 199 6.23 23.21 -9.38
CA TRP A 199 7.49 23.84 -9.07
C TRP A 199 7.28 25.34 -8.84
N GLY A 200 7.39 25.76 -7.56
CA GLY A 200 7.29 27.16 -7.19
C GLY A 200 5.98 27.86 -7.57
N GLY A 201 4.87 27.09 -7.65
CA GLY A 201 3.54 27.59 -8.04
C GLY A 201 3.18 27.38 -9.50
N THR A 202 4.10 26.82 -10.32
CA THR A 202 3.81 26.43 -11.71
C THR A 202 3.58 24.92 -11.76
N THR A 203 2.37 24.51 -12.15
CA THR A 203 2.03 23.10 -12.32
C THR A 203 2.30 22.65 -13.75
N GLY A 204 2.93 21.50 -13.90
CA GLY A 204 3.18 20.83 -15.16
C GLY A 204 2.98 19.32 -15.02
N LYS A 205 2.67 18.67 -16.13
CA LYS A 205 2.60 17.22 -16.23
C LYS A 205 3.87 16.70 -16.90
N VAL A 206 4.45 15.64 -16.35
CA VAL A 206 5.63 14.97 -16.90
C VAL A 206 5.17 13.60 -17.42
N GLU A 207 5.32 13.38 -18.71
CA GLU A 207 5.00 12.14 -19.40
C GLU A 207 6.23 11.21 -19.38
N GLU A 208 6.46 10.58 -18.25
CA GLU A 208 7.54 9.61 -18.07
C GLU A 208 7.07 8.46 -17.20
N LYS A 209 7.65 7.27 -17.42
CA LYS A 209 7.38 6.12 -16.57
C LYS A 209 7.92 6.38 -15.17
N LEU A 210 7.07 6.19 -14.19
CA LEU A 210 7.41 6.28 -12.78
C LEU A 210 6.98 5.01 -12.08
N THR A 211 7.82 4.52 -11.18
CA THR A 211 7.50 3.42 -10.28
C THR A 211 7.39 3.96 -8.86
N ILE A 212 6.30 3.60 -8.19
CA ILE A 212 6.02 3.94 -6.80
C ILE A 212 6.14 2.66 -5.99
N TYR A 213 6.96 2.67 -4.96
CA TYR A 213 7.07 1.59 -3.98
C TYR A 213 6.47 2.05 -2.67
N ASN A 214 5.59 1.24 -2.10
CA ASN A 214 5.07 1.44 -0.76
C ASN A 214 5.40 0.22 0.08
N THR A 215 5.89 0.45 1.28
CA THR A 215 6.22 -0.60 2.26
C THR A 215 5.66 -0.19 3.60
N GLU A 216 5.00 -1.09 4.29
CA GLU A 216 4.38 -0.81 5.58
C GLU A 216 4.58 -1.96 6.56
N TYR A 217 4.86 -1.61 7.82
CA TYR A 217 4.80 -2.50 8.97
C TYR A 217 3.68 -2.04 9.88
N PHE A 218 2.78 -2.91 10.23
CA PHE A 218 1.59 -2.55 11.00
C PHE A 218 1.31 -3.49 12.17
N ALA A 219 0.57 -2.98 13.12
CA ALA A 219 -0.13 -3.73 14.14
C ALA A 219 -1.60 -3.36 14.14
N GLY A 220 -2.46 -4.25 14.60
CA GLY A 220 -3.90 -3.98 14.55
C GLY A 220 -4.74 -4.98 15.30
N ILE A 221 -6.03 -4.88 15.04
CA ILE A 221 -7.05 -5.78 15.57
C ILE A 221 -7.94 -6.28 14.45
N ALA A 222 -8.31 -7.55 14.50
CA ALA A 222 -9.30 -8.18 13.65
C ALA A 222 -10.59 -8.44 14.42
N PHE A 223 -11.73 -8.10 13.83
CA PHE A 223 -13.06 -8.45 14.30
C PHE A 223 -13.55 -9.65 13.50
N ASN A 224 -13.55 -10.82 14.11
CA ASN A 224 -13.92 -12.10 13.46
C ASN A 224 -15.43 -12.34 13.50
N PHE A 225 -16.01 -12.82 12.38
CA PHE A 225 -17.45 -13.14 12.22
C PHE A 225 -17.71 -14.38 11.37
#